data_865d30a83ae7eeda1831f0c318c919ed
#
_entry.id   865d30a83ae7eeda1831f0c318c919ed
#
_cell.length_a   1.000
_cell.length_b   1.000
_cell.length_c   1.000
_cell.angle_alpha   90.00
_cell.angle_beta   90.00
_cell.angle_gamma   90.00
#
_symmetry.space_group_name_H-M   'P 1'
#
loop_
_entity.id
_entity.type
_entity.pdbx_description
1 polymer ?
#
loop_
_entity_poly.entity_id
_entity_poly.type
_entity_poly.pdbx_seq_one_letter_code
_entity_poly.pdbx_strand_id
1 'polypeptide(L)'
;MKLFKIEDYVKLENPTPGEMHRPEILLSKHNAKALGGMLGLLPAGCQVPYHYHKNRESIIIFISGEGIEIIEGEEFPVKAGDVLFIPAGEKHTTINRSNSDLRYLEFFTCPPVTADFFEVKEDQR
;
A
#
# COMPACT_ATOMS: atom_id res chain seq x y z
N MET A 1 2.19 12.79 19.20
CA MET A 1 1.55 11.48 19.07
C MET A 1 0.46 11.56 18.01
N LYS A 2 0.37 10.56 17.15
CA LYS A 2 -0.69 10.48 16.14
C LYS A 2 -1.46 9.17 16.37
N LEU A 3 -2.76 9.27 16.61
CA LEU A 3 -3.64 8.13 16.77
C LEU A 3 -4.36 7.87 15.45
N PHE A 4 -4.20 6.65 14.93
CA PHE A 4 -4.91 6.23 13.73
C PHE A 4 -6.10 5.35 14.15
N LYS A 5 -7.29 5.76 13.73
CA LYS A 5 -8.48 4.93 13.91
C LYS A 5 -8.82 4.30 12.57
N ILE A 6 -8.71 2.99 12.49
CA ILE A 6 -8.92 2.24 11.25
C ILE A 6 -10.28 2.56 10.63
N GLU A 7 -11.30 2.71 11.45
CA GLU A 7 -12.66 3.02 11.01
C GLU A 7 -12.73 4.29 10.16
N ASP A 8 -11.94 5.31 10.49
CA ASP A 8 -11.93 6.57 9.71
C ASP A 8 -11.47 6.33 8.27
N TYR A 9 -10.54 5.41 8.05
CA TYR A 9 -10.00 5.10 6.74
C TYR A 9 -10.90 4.14 5.95
N VAL A 10 -11.61 3.26 6.65
CA VAL A 10 -12.60 2.39 6.02
C VAL A 10 -13.75 3.20 5.44
N LYS A 11 -14.12 4.30 6.08
CA LYS A 11 -15.25 5.16 5.67
C LYS A 11 -14.87 6.25 4.68
N LEU A 12 -13.59 6.48 4.47
CA LEU A 12 -13.13 7.57 3.61
C LEU A 12 -13.55 7.33 2.16
N GLU A 13 -14.24 8.32 1.57
CA GLU A 13 -14.65 8.23 0.17
C GLU A 13 -13.47 8.47 -0.76
N ASN A 14 -13.45 7.75 -1.89
CA ASN A 14 -12.46 7.98 -2.92
C ASN A 14 -12.80 9.26 -3.68
N PRO A 15 -11.97 10.32 -3.62
CA PRO A 15 -12.25 11.57 -4.33
C PRO A 15 -12.14 11.44 -5.85
N THR A 16 -11.54 10.33 -6.33
CA THR A 16 -11.35 10.06 -7.76
C THR A 16 -11.86 8.64 -8.06
N PRO A 17 -13.19 8.42 -8.11
CA PRO A 17 -13.74 7.09 -8.33
C PRO A 17 -13.14 6.38 -9.55
N GLY A 18 -12.77 5.11 -9.39
CA GLY A 18 -12.15 4.32 -10.44
C GLY A 18 -10.64 4.47 -10.53
N GLU A 19 -10.05 5.40 -9.79
CA GLU A 19 -8.60 5.60 -9.74
C GLU A 19 -8.08 5.32 -8.32
N MET A 20 -6.84 4.87 -8.24
CA MET A 20 -6.19 4.65 -6.94
C MET A 20 -6.01 5.98 -6.20
N HIS A 21 -6.33 5.97 -4.90
CA HIS A 21 -6.11 7.09 -4.01
C HIS A 21 -5.10 6.71 -2.94
N ARG A 22 -4.03 7.50 -2.79
CA ARG A 22 -2.90 7.18 -1.90
C ARG A 22 -2.47 8.37 -1.05
N PRO A 23 -3.35 8.90 -0.20
CA PRO A 23 -2.96 10.03 0.66
C PRO A 23 -1.95 9.61 1.72
N GLU A 24 -0.96 10.45 1.95
CA GLU A 24 -0.07 10.27 3.09
C GLU A 24 -0.81 10.62 4.38
N ILE A 25 -0.67 9.78 5.39
CA ILE A 25 -1.36 9.91 6.68
C ILE A 25 -0.41 10.13 7.84
N LEU A 26 0.88 9.86 7.67
CA LEU A 26 1.93 10.14 8.65
C LEU A 26 2.97 11.04 7.98
N LEU A 27 3.09 12.25 8.49
CA LEU A 27 3.88 13.31 7.86
C LEU A 27 4.90 13.89 8.84
N SER A 28 5.87 14.65 8.31
CA SER A 28 6.87 15.34 9.13
C SER A 28 6.24 16.30 10.13
N LYS A 29 5.09 16.90 9.80
CA LYS A 29 4.36 17.79 10.75
C LYS A 29 3.89 17.02 11.99
N HIS A 30 3.85 15.71 11.98
CA HIS A 30 3.53 14.88 13.14
C HIS A 30 4.79 14.50 13.93
N ASN A 31 5.94 15.11 13.61
CA ASN A 31 7.27 14.79 14.16
C ASN A 31 7.77 13.38 13.76
N ALA A 32 7.24 12.81 12.70
CA ALA A 32 7.75 11.57 12.14
C ALA A 32 9.04 11.88 11.36
N LYS A 33 10.12 11.16 11.66
CA LYS A 33 11.43 11.37 11.04
C LYS A 33 11.86 10.17 10.19
N ALA A 34 11.70 8.98 10.72
CA ALA A 34 12.16 7.75 10.08
C ALA A 34 11.04 7.01 9.36
N LEU A 35 9.80 7.31 9.67
CA LEU A 35 8.63 6.59 9.15
C LEU A 35 7.72 7.49 8.35
N GLY A 36 7.18 6.95 7.27
CA GLY A 36 6.03 7.47 6.57
C GLY A 36 4.83 6.55 6.74
N GLY A 37 3.68 7.01 6.33
CA GLY A 37 2.46 6.21 6.32
C GLY A 37 1.49 6.73 5.30
N MET A 38 0.76 5.81 4.66
CA MET A 38 -0.24 6.17 3.66
C MET A 38 -1.46 5.26 3.77
N LEU A 39 -2.59 5.75 3.27
CA LEU A 39 -3.75 4.94 2.95
C LEU A 39 -3.65 4.54 1.48
N GLY A 40 -3.80 3.26 1.19
CA GLY A 40 -4.00 2.78 -0.17
C GLY A 40 -5.46 2.43 -0.38
N LEU A 41 -6.12 3.13 -1.28
CA LEU A 41 -7.48 2.82 -1.71
C LEU A 41 -7.39 2.38 -3.17
N LEU A 42 -7.55 1.08 -3.39
CA LEU A 42 -7.37 0.45 -4.69
C LEU A 42 -8.72 -0.02 -5.21
N PRO A 43 -9.30 0.67 -6.22
CA PRO A 43 -10.60 0.29 -6.75
C PRO A 43 -10.59 -1.07 -7.44
N ALA A 44 -11.80 -1.62 -7.62
CA ALA A 44 -12.01 -2.87 -8.35
C ALA A 44 -11.30 -2.83 -9.72
N GLY A 45 -10.57 -3.88 -10.05
CA GLY A 45 -9.87 -4.00 -11.32
C GLY A 45 -8.55 -3.24 -11.44
N CYS A 46 -8.16 -2.49 -10.40
CA CYS A 46 -6.93 -1.71 -10.41
C CYS A 46 -5.75 -2.49 -9.83
N GLN A 47 -4.56 -2.04 -10.16
CA GLN A 47 -3.31 -2.67 -9.74
C GLN A 47 -2.25 -1.61 -9.49
N VAL A 48 -1.46 -1.80 -8.43
CA VAL A 48 -0.25 -1.01 -8.20
C VAL A 48 0.82 -1.49 -9.19
N PRO A 49 1.65 -0.61 -9.77
CA PRO A 49 2.74 -1.07 -10.61
C PRO A 49 3.64 -2.09 -9.90
N TYR A 50 4.10 -3.11 -10.60
CA TYR A 50 5.07 -4.06 -10.05
C TYR A 50 6.37 -3.31 -9.78
N HIS A 51 6.87 -3.36 -8.54
CA HIS A 51 7.98 -2.49 -8.12
C HIS A 51 8.76 -3.08 -6.96
N TYR A 52 9.89 -2.44 -6.64
CA TYR A 52 10.66 -2.72 -5.44
C TYR A 52 11.20 -1.42 -4.84
N HIS A 53 11.65 -1.52 -3.61
CA HIS A 53 12.32 -0.43 -2.88
C HIS A 53 13.70 -0.93 -2.45
N LYS A 54 14.74 -0.10 -2.64
CA LYS A 54 16.12 -0.52 -2.31
C LYS A 54 16.37 -0.59 -0.81
N ASN A 55 15.83 0.38 -0.07
CA ASN A 55 16.11 0.52 1.36
C ASN A 55 14.87 0.46 2.24
N ARG A 56 13.70 0.69 1.66
CA ARG A 56 12.44 0.74 2.39
C ARG A 56 12.00 -0.63 2.86
N GLU A 57 11.60 -0.67 4.13
CA GLU A 57 10.81 -1.76 4.68
C GLU A 57 9.39 -1.26 4.89
N SER A 58 8.39 -2.10 4.67
CA SER A 58 6.99 -1.73 4.80
C SER A 58 6.20 -2.74 5.60
N ILE A 59 5.23 -2.24 6.38
CA ILE A 59 4.16 -3.05 6.95
C ILE A 59 2.86 -2.57 6.32
N ILE A 60 2.11 -3.50 5.75
CA ILE A 60 0.82 -3.24 5.11
C ILE A 60 -0.26 -3.91 5.95
N ILE A 61 -1.25 -3.14 6.36
CA ILE A 61 -2.39 -3.61 7.15
C ILE A 61 -3.63 -3.49 6.27
N PHE A 62 -4.20 -4.61 5.85
CA PHE A 62 -5.42 -4.61 5.05
C PHE A 62 -6.61 -4.38 5.96
N ILE A 63 -7.40 -3.34 5.68
CA ILE A 63 -8.48 -2.90 6.58
C ILE A 63 -9.88 -3.11 6.01
N SER A 64 -10.02 -3.27 4.69
CA SER A 64 -11.32 -3.42 4.03
C SER A 64 -11.14 -4.07 2.67
N GLY A 65 -12.01 -5.00 2.32
CA GLY A 65 -11.99 -5.66 1.02
C GLY A 65 -11.02 -6.84 0.97
N GLU A 66 -10.73 -7.28 -0.25
CA GLU A 66 -9.81 -8.39 -0.52
C GLU A 66 -9.00 -8.12 -1.80
N GLY A 67 -7.86 -8.75 -1.92
CA GLY A 67 -6.99 -8.58 -3.07
C GLY A 67 -5.97 -9.70 -3.18
N ILE A 68 -5.02 -9.50 -4.08
CA ILE A 68 -3.89 -10.42 -4.27
C ILE A 68 -2.61 -9.59 -4.15
N GLU A 69 -1.70 -10.04 -3.30
CA GLU A 69 -0.35 -9.52 -3.27
C GLU A 69 0.54 -10.46 -4.05
N ILE A 70 1.29 -9.93 -5.03
CA ILE A 70 2.28 -10.72 -5.76
C ILE A 70 3.65 -10.32 -5.23
N ILE A 71 4.41 -11.29 -4.73
CA ILE A 71 5.75 -11.09 -4.17
C ILE A 71 6.70 -12.04 -4.88
N GLU A 72 7.71 -11.49 -5.55
CA GLU A 72 8.69 -12.26 -6.32
C GLU A 72 8.00 -13.32 -7.21
N GLY A 73 6.91 -12.92 -7.88
CA GLY A 73 6.16 -13.76 -8.79
C GLY A 73 5.14 -14.70 -8.16
N GLU A 74 5.09 -14.81 -6.84
CA GLU A 74 4.11 -15.66 -6.14
C GLU A 74 2.89 -14.86 -5.71
N GLU A 75 1.71 -15.45 -5.88
CA GLU A 75 0.44 -14.82 -5.50
C GLU A 75 0.03 -15.24 -4.08
N PHE A 76 -0.33 -14.23 -3.28
CA PHE A 76 -0.83 -14.43 -1.92
C PHE A 76 -2.17 -13.71 -1.79
N PRO A 77 -3.28 -14.44 -1.55
CA PRO A 77 -4.56 -13.78 -1.25
C PRO A 77 -4.47 -13.01 0.06
N VAL A 78 -5.00 -11.79 0.06
CA VAL A 78 -5.03 -10.93 1.26
C VAL A 78 -6.43 -10.37 1.43
N LYS A 79 -6.79 -10.06 2.66
CA LYS A 79 -8.10 -9.50 3.00
C LYS A 79 -8.01 -8.69 4.28
N ALA A 80 -9.09 -8.00 4.61
CA ALA A 80 -9.21 -7.25 5.85
C ALA A 80 -8.78 -8.08 7.06
N GLY A 81 -7.90 -7.53 7.88
CA GLY A 81 -7.32 -8.19 9.04
C GLY A 81 -5.94 -8.77 8.82
N ASP A 82 -5.50 -8.90 7.57
CA ASP A 82 -4.16 -9.41 7.27
C ASP A 82 -3.12 -8.30 7.42
N VAL A 83 -1.95 -8.67 7.90
CA VAL A 83 -0.79 -7.78 8.03
C VAL A 83 0.37 -8.41 7.27
N LEU A 84 0.99 -7.62 6.41
CA LEU A 84 2.05 -8.07 5.53
C LEU A 84 3.30 -7.24 5.77
N PHE A 85 4.45 -7.90 5.92
CA PHE A 85 5.74 -7.24 5.97
C PHE A 85 6.47 -7.46 4.64
N ILE A 86 6.95 -6.36 4.05
CA ILE A 86 7.75 -6.40 2.81
C ILE A 86 9.16 -5.91 3.13
N PRO A 87 10.18 -6.78 3.04
CA PRO A 87 11.56 -6.35 3.21
C PRO A 87 12.05 -5.55 2.01
N ALA A 88 13.12 -4.81 2.22
CA ALA A 88 13.78 -4.07 1.15
C ALA A 88 14.24 -5.01 0.02
N GLY A 89 14.12 -4.57 -1.22
CA GLY A 89 14.58 -5.30 -2.39
C GLY A 89 13.58 -6.29 -2.98
N GLU A 90 12.52 -6.61 -2.26
CA GLU A 90 11.53 -7.59 -2.73
C GLU A 90 10.57 -6.97 -3.74
N LYS A 91 10.45 -7.58 -4.90
CA LYS A 91 9.54 -7.11 -5.96
C LYS A 91 8.12 -7.50 -5.62
N HIS A 92 7.20 -6.54 -5.69
CA HIS A 92 5.82 -6.77 -5.29
C HIS A 92 4.83 -5.86 -5.99
N THR A 93 3.57 -6.25 -5.96
CA THR A 93 2.43 -5.45 -6.38
C THR A 93 1.17 -5.92 -5.68
N THR A 94 0.21 -5.01 -5.53
CA THR A 94 -1.12 -5.31 -5.02
C THR A 94 -2.10 -5.22 -6.18
N ILE A 95 -2.93 -6.26 -6.36
CA ILE A 95 -3.93 -6.32 -7.41
C ILE A 95 -5.30 -6.50 -6.77
N ASN A 96 -6.26 -5.71 -7.21
CA ASN A 96 -7.65 -5.88 -6.80
C ASN A 96 -8.45 -6.50 -7.96
N ARG A 97 -8.65 -7.82 -7.89
CA ARG A 97 -9.46 -8.58 -8.87
C ARG A 97 -10.91 -8.72 -8.42
N SER A 98 -11.25 -8.16 -7.26
CA SER A 98 -12.61 -8.21 -6.74
C SER A 98 -13.49 -7.13 -7.39
N ASN A 99 -14.75 -7.07 -7.01
CA ASN A 99 -15.70 -6.07 -7.51
C ASN A 99 -15.98 -4.95 -6.51
N SER A 100 -15.16 -4.81 -5.48
CA SER A 100 -15.25 -3.74 -4.48
C SER A 100 -13.87 -3.17 -4.17
N ASP A 101 -13.83 -2.02 -3.48
CA ASP A 101 -12.58 -1.37 -3.12
C ASP A 101 -11.77 -2.20 -2.14
N LEU A 102 -10.44 -2.19 -2.31
CA LEU A 102 -9.49 -2.70 -1.34
C LEU A 102 -8.85 -1.52 -0.63
N ARG A 103 -8.82 -1.54 0.70
CA ARG A 103 -8.17 -0.49 1.49
C ARG A 103 -7.14 -1.09 2.41
N TYR A 104 -6.00 -0.42 2.48
CA TYR A 104 -4.91 -0.82 3.39
C TYR A 104 -4.18 0.41 3.90
N LEU A 105 -3.59 0.26 5.08
CA LEU A 105 -2.64 1.23 5.63
C LEU A 105 -1.25 0.67 5.42
N GLU A 106 -0.34 1.49 4.97
CA GLU A 106 1.06 1.11 4.82
C GLU A 106 1.93 2.07 5.61
N PHE A 107 2.78 1.51 6.50
CA PHE A 107 3.79 2.26 7.23
C PHE A 107 5.16 1.79 6.77
N PHE A 108 6.05 2.73 6.51
CA PHE A 108 7.30 2.41 5.81
C PHE A 108 8.45 3.31 6.25
N THR A 109 9.66 2.79 6.10
CA THR A 109 10.90 3.55 6.29
C THR A 109 11.25 4.31 5.02
N CYS A 110 12.22 5.24 5.10
CA CYS A 110 12.69 6.03 3.96
C CYS A 110 11.57 6.85 3.28
N PRO A 111 10.81 7.68 4.04
CA PRO A 111 9.80 8.54 3.45
C PRO A 111 10.43 9.63 2.57
N PRO A 112 9.66 10.31 1.71
CA PRO A 112 8.22 10.18 1.50
C PRO A 112 7.84 8.97 0.63
N VAL A 113 6.54 8.79 0.40
CA VAL A 113 6.01 7.64 -0.35
C VAL A 113 6.58 7.54 -1.76
N THR A 114 6.92 8.67 -2.37
CA THR A 114 7.48 8.72 -3.74
C THR A 114 8.97 8.42 -3.82
N ALA A 115 9.67 8.40 -2.68
CA ALA A 115 11.10 8.09 -2.65
C ALA A 115 11.33 6.58 -2.70
N ASP A 116 12.49 6.16 -3.20
CA ASP A 116 12.92 4.77 -3.18
C ASP A 116 11.88 3.83 -3.83
N PHE A 117 11.37 4.23 -5.00
CA PHE A 117 10.37 3.47 -5.75
C PHE A 117 10.94 3.18 -7.14
N PHE A 118 11.05 1.89 -7.50
CA PHE A 118 11.59 1.45 -8.77
C PHE A 118 10.63 0.48 -9.44
N GLU A 119 10.00 0.92 -10.53
CA GLU A 119 9.08 0.09 -11.29
C GLU A 119 9.83 -1.00 -12.05
N VAL A 120 9.32 -2.22 -11.99
CA VAL A 120 9.85 -3.35 -12.76
C VAL A 120 9.15 -3.39 -14.11
N LYS A 121 9.92 -3.28 -15.17
CA LYS A 121 9.38 -3.36 -16.53
C LYS A 121 8.92 -4.79 -16.81
N GLU A 122 7.95 -4.92 -17.71
CA GLU A 122 7.32 -6.21 -18.02
C GLU A 122 8.33 -7.28 -18.46
N ASP A 123 9.34 -6.90 -19.21
CA ASP A 123 10.39 -7.81 -19.67
C ASP A 123 11.36 -8.26 -18.55
N GLN A 124 11.24 -7.68 -17.37
CA GLN A 124 12.09 -8.01 -16.21
C GLN A 124 11.34 -8.87 -15.17
N ARG A 125 10.13 -9.25 -15.47
CA ARG A 125 9.32 -10.09 -14.56
C ARG A 125 9.64 -11.59 -14.71
#